data_26fdea74f60cc6faf5a2e98033c334ee
#
_entry.id   26fdea74f60cc6faf5a2e98033c334ee
#
_cell.length_a   1.000
_cell.length_b   1.000
_cell.length_c   1.000
_cell.angle_alpha   90.00
_cell.angle_beta   90.00
_cell.angle_gamma   90.00
#
_symmetry.space_group_name_H-M   'P 1'
#
loop_
_entity.id
_entity.type
_entity.pdbx_description
1 polymer ?
#
loop_
_entity_poly.entity_id
_entity_poly.type
_entity_poly.pdbx_seq_one_letter_code
_entity_poly.pdbx_strand_id
1 'polypeptide(L)'
;MSERTNGKQKKNGKAGGVNLQSRMSRKVLIPVICLVIIAIISAVIGHRNLKSMYQASNEITSVYMTKTAQLNEISDKFKEMEILAYSMCVTKSTNDRASMLEQSAATKEEINGLLEQLDQMAVTEDEKSRVQNITAYYQGFTDAYQKVTDSIENGNKTQAQEYCNLELFKAANKLSDELASYIEFYNADVDRVVANQSTVYDSGNYANLIVIGLIVVSLIASLYITIFKVVRPIRKTSKELKVIVKDMQS
;
A
#
# COMPACT_ATOMS: atom_id res chain seq x y z
N MET A 1 -42.32 34.93 84.43
CA MET A 1 -41.08 35.69 84.09
C MET A 1 -40.03 34.63 83.86
N SER A 2 -39.68 34.37 82.65
CA SER A 2 -38.79 33.25 82.25
C SER A 2 -37.76 33.80 81.29
N GLU A 3 -36.51 33.83 81.73
CA GLU A 3 -35.38 34.08 80.83
C GLU A 3 -34.93 32.86 80.09
N ARG A 4 -34.87 32.98 78.75
CA ARG A 4 -34.29 31.97 77.85
C ARG A 4 -32.89 32.40 77.45
N THR A 5 -31.86 31.75 77.98
CA THR A 5 -30.47 31.83 77.54
C THR A 5 -30.27 31.02 76.29
N ASN A 6 -29.86 31.68 75.23
CA ASN A 6 -29.62 31.12 73.89
C ASN A 6 -28.14 30.74 73.71
N GLY A 7 -27.78 29.47 73.83
CA GLY A 7 -26.41 29.00 73.66
C GLY A 7 -26.06 28.86 72.17
N LYS A 8 -25.17 29.71 71.63
CA LYS A 8 -24.56 29.59 70.33
C LYS A 8 -23.48 28.49 70.31
N GLN A 9 -23.81 27.33 69.73
CA GLN A 9 -22.81 26.37 69.42
C GLN A 9 -22.00 26.85 68.20
N LYS A 10 -20.71 27.07 68.37
CA LYS A 10 -19.71 27.27 67.30
C LYS A 10 -19.48 25.95 66.55
N LYS A 11 -19.97 25.83 65.32
CA LYS A 11 -19.50 24.86 64.33
C LYS A 11 -18.18 25.33 63.77
N ASN A 12 -17.05 24.90 64.32
CA ASN A 12 -15.75 25.01 63.73
C ASN A 12 -15.25 23.58 63.38
N GLY A 13 -14.96 23.37 62.09
CA GLY A 13 -14.13 22.28 61.71
C GLY A 13 -14.73 21.33 60.68
N LYS A 14 -14.60 21.63 59.37
CA LYS A 14 -14.46 20.65 58.28
C LYS A 14 -14.44 21.33 56.89
N ALA A 15 -13.51 22.25 56.67
CA ALA A 15 -13.34 22.81 55.32
C ALA A 15 -11.92 22.64 54.73
N GLY A 16 -10.95 22.08 55.50
CA GLY A 16 -9.56 21.97 55.04
C GLY A 16 -9.18 20.67 54.33
N GLY A 17 -9.89 19.59 54.58
CA GLY A 17 -9.49 18.25 54.08
C GLY A 17 -9.85 17.99 52.62
N VAL A 18 -10.99 18.46 52.15
CA VAL A 18 -11.52 18.15 50.80
C VAL A 18 -10.72 18.85 49.68
N ASN A 19 -10.18 20.06 49.96
CA ASN A 19 -9.43 20.80 48.94
C ASN A 19 -7.99 20.32 48.70
N LEU A 20 -7.35 19.70 49.69
CA LEU A 20 -6.01 19.12 49.53
C LEU A 20 -6.03 17.83 48.76
N GLN A 21 -7.03 16.96 49.02
CA GLN A 21 -7.21 15.70 48.34
C GLN A 21 -7.59 15.91 46.87
N SER A 22 -8.41 16.89 46.51
CA SER A 22 -8.75 17.25 45.15
C SER A 22 -7.56 17.83 44.38
N ARG A 23 -6.69 18.61 44.99
CA ARG A 23 -5.49 19.16 44.37
C ARG A 23 -4.39 18.14 44.16
N MET A 24 -4.24 17.12 45.00
CA MET A 24 -3.29 16.01 44.80
C MET A 24 -3.77 15.08 43.68
N SER A 25 -5.06 14.78 43.65
CA SER A 25 -5.67 13.94 42.59
C SER A 25 -5.48 14.59 41.21
N ARG A 26 -5.71 15.88 41.06
CA ARG A 26 -5.53 16.59 39.78
C ARG A 26 -4.07 16.57 39.28
N LYS A 27 -3.07 16.67 40.17
CA LYS A 27 -1.66 16.67 39.78
C LYS A 27 -1.16 15.32 39.24
N VAL A 28 -1.78 14.22 39.65
CA VAL A 28 -1.50 12.88 39.14
C VAL A 28 -2.33 12.57 37.90
N LEU A 29 -3.56 13.10 37.83
CA LEU A 29 -4.49 12.84 36.73
C LEU A 29 -4.04 13.50 35.41
N ILE A 30 -3.46 14.73 35.48
CA ILE A 30 -3.02 15.46 34.27
C ILE A 30 -2.01 14.66 33.40
N PRO A 31 -0.90 14.14 33.95
CA PRO A 31 0.04 13.34 33.15
C PRO A 31 -0.59 12.09 32.55
N VAL A 32 -1.52 11.44 33.27
CA VAL A 32 -2.23 10.25 32.77
C VAL A 32 -3.14 10.61 31.60
N ILE A 33 -3.88 11.71 31.68
CA ILE A 33 -4.71 12.23 30.59
C ILE A 33 -3.84 12.56 29.37
N CYS A 34 -2.71 13.23 29.57
CA CYS A 34 -1.76 13.52 28.48
C CYS A 34 -1.26 12.26 27.79
N LEU A 35 -0.93 11.20 28.54
CA LEU A 35 -0.53 9.91 27.97
C LEU A 35 -1.64 9.26 27.13
N VAL A 36 -2.88 9.30 27.61
CA VAL A 36 -4.04 8.78 26.86
C VAL A 36 -4.23 9.54 25.55
N ILE A 37 -4.14 10.87 25.59
CA ILE A 37 -4.27 11.71 24.38
C ILE A 37 -3.14 11.38 23.38
N ILE A 38 -1.90 11.28 23.83
CA ILE A 38 -0.75 10.93 23.00
C ILE A 38 -0.95 9.54 22.37
N ALA A 39 -1.42 8.55 23.15
CA ALA A 39 -1.69 7.20 22.67
C ALA A 39 -2.80 7.18 21.58
N ILE A 40 -3.87 7.96 21.76
CA ILE A 40 -4.92 8.08 20.75
C ILE A 40 -4.40 8.70 19.46
N ILE A 41 -3.63 9.77 19.55
CA ILE A 41 -3.03 10.43 18.38
C ILE A 41 -2.10 9.46 17.63
N SER A 42 -1.25 8.74 18.36
CA SER A 42 -0.36 7.73 17.79
C SER A 42 -1.14 6.62 17.08
N ALA A 43 -2.21 6.12 17.68
CA ALA A 43 -3.05 5.09 17.09
C ALA A 43 -3.72 5.57 15.78
N VAL A 44 -4.19 6.81 15.74
CA VAL A 44 -4.79 7.41 14.52
C VAL A 44 -3.75 7.55 13.40
N ILE A 45 -2.55 8.05 13.72
CA ILE A 45 -1.46 8.18 12.74
C ILE A 45 -1.06 6.80 12.22
N GLY A 46 -0.84 5.83 13.10
CA GLY A 46 -0.48 4.46 12.73
C GLY A 46 -1.53 3.80 11.84
N HIS A 47 -2.81 3.95 12.17
CA HIS A 47 -3.90 3.43 11.33
C HIS A 47 -3.95 4.06 9.94
N ARG A 48 -3.77 5.38 9.83
CA ARG A 48 -3.71 6.07 8.52
C ARG A 48 -2.53 5.60 7.67
N ASN A 49 -1.35 5.46 8.26
CA ASN A 49 -0.16 4.98 7.58
C ASN A 49 -0.35 3.53 7.06
N LEU A 50 -0.86 2.63 7.92
CA LEU A 50 -1.16 1.25 7.51
C LEU A 50 -2.18 1.20 6.37
N LYS A 51 -3.25 2.00 6.44
CA LYS A 51 -4.25 2.07 5.37
C LYS A 51 -3.64 2.54 4.05
N SER A 52 -2.81 3.59 4.07
CA SER A 52 -2.11 4.10 2.89
C SER A 52 -1.17 3.04 2.29
N MET A 53 -0.39 2.36 3.12
CA MET A 53 0.49 1.26 2.67
C MET A 53 -0.29 0.10 2.08
N TYR A 54 -1.40 -0.30 2.69
CA TYR A 54 -2.25 -1.36 2.16
C TYR A 54 -2.85 -0.99 0.80
N GLN A 55 -3.35 0.24 0.64
CA GLN A 55 -3.90 0.74 -0.62
C GLN A 55 -2.83 0.74 -1.74
N ALA A 56 -1.64 1.27 -1.46
CA ALA A 56 -0.54 1.28 -2.42
C ALA A 56 -0.08 -0.15 -2.79
N SER A 57 0.05 -1.05 -1.81
CA SER A 57 0.39 -2.45 -2.07
C SER A 57 -0.67 -3.15 -2.92
N ASN A 58 -1.95 -2.91 -2.64
CA ASN A 58 -3.04 -3.49 -3.42
C ASN A 58 -3.07 -2.95 -4.85
N GLU A 59 -2.82 -1.65 -5.04
CA GLU A 59 -2.72 -1.02 -6.36
C GLU A 59 -1.59 -1.63 -7.19
N ILE A 60 -0.39 -1.77 -6.61
CA ILE A 60 0.74 -2.44 -7.28
C ILE A 60 0.35 -3.87 -7.68
N THR A 61 -0.19 -4.67 -6.75
CA THR A 61 -0.41 -6.08 -6.98
C THR A 61 -1.61 -6.34 -7.91
N SER A 62 -2.74 -5.69 -7.68
CA SER A 62 -3.98 -5.99 -8.41
C SER A 62 -4.11 -5.26 -9.75
N VAL A 63 -3.45 -4.12 -9.89
CA VAL A 63 -3.54 -3.31 -11.11
C VAL A 63 -2.28 -3.46 -11.96
N TYR A 64 -1.13 -2.97 -11.46
CA TYR A 64 0.07 -2.90 -12.28
C TYR A 64 0.64 -4.28 -12.63
N MET A 65 0.73 -5.21 -11.65
CA MET A 65 1.24 -6.55 -11.93
C MET A 65 0.33 -7.33 -12.89
N THR A 66 -0.99 -7.17 -12.77
CA THR A 66 -1.95 -7.84 -13.68
C THR A 66 -1.80 -7.31 -15.10
N LYS A 67 -1.74 -5.99 -15.29
CA LYS A 67 -1.56 -5.37 -16.61
C LYS A 67 -0.21 -5.75 -17.23
N THR A 68 0.86 -5.73 -16.46
CA THR A 68 2.20 -6.15 -16.93
C THR A 68 2.23 -7.63 -17.31
N ALA A 69 1.57 -8.50 -16.53
CA ALA A 69 1.48 -9.93 -16.86
C ALA A 69 0.74 -10.16 -18.18
N GLN A 70 -0.37 -9.45 -18.43
CA GLN A 70 -1.09 -9.54 -19.69
C GLN A 70 -0.27 -9.02 -20.88
N LEU A 71 0.45 -7.92 -20.73
CA LEU A 71 1.35 -7.41 -21.78
C LEU A 71 2.46 -8.40 -22.12
N ASN A 72 3.04 -9.05 -21.11
CA ASN A 72 4.03 -10.11 -21.31
C ASN A 72 3.41 -11.33 -22.01
N GLU A 73 2.20 -11.72 -21.61
CA GLU A 73 1.49 -12.85 -22.26
C GLU A 73 1.17 -12.55 -23.73
N ILE A 74 0.71 -11.33 -24.06
CA ILE A 74 0.55 -10.88 -25.45
C ILE A 74 1.88 -10.97 -26.19
N SER A 75 2.98 -10.49 -25.56
CA SER A 75 4.31 -10.54 -26.15
C SER A 75 4.78 -11.96 -26.47
N ASP A 76 4.56 -12.88 -25.56
CA ASP A 76 4.98 -14.27 -25.74
C ASP A 76 4.14 -14.96 -26.83
N LYS A 77 2.83 -14.72 -26.85
CA LYS A 77 1.92 -15.31 -27.83
C LYS A 77 2.16 -14.79 -29.26
N PHE A 78 2.39 -13.50 -29.47
CA PHE A 78 2.69 -13.03 -30.82
C PHE A 78 4.06 -13.51 -31.32
N LYS A 79 5.06 -13.69 -30.45
CA LYS A 79 6.34 -14.33 -30.79
C LYS A 79 6.16 -15.79 -31.17
N GLU A 80 5.27 -16.50 -30.48
CA GLU A 80 4.88 -17.87 -30.90
C GLU A 80 4.30 -17.88 -32.31
N MET A 81 3.38 -16.96 -32.63
CA MET A 81 2.86 -16.83 -34.01
C MET A 81 3.98 -16.50 -35.00
N GLU A 82 4.93 -15.64 -34.68
CA GLU A 82 6.08 -15.32 -35.54
C GLU A 82 6.91 -16.60 -35.83
N ILE A 83 7.21 -17.38 -34.79
CA ILE A 83 7.93 -18.67 -34.93
C ILE A 83 7.16 -19.65 -35.80
N LEU A 84 5.84 -19.72 -35.63
CA LEU A 84 4.98 -20.58 -36.47
C LEU A 84 5.05 -20.15 -37.94
N ALA A 85 5.03 -18.85 -38.26
CA ALA A 85 5.18 -18.34 -39.61
C ALA A 85 6.50 -18.77 -40.26
N TYR A 86 7.63 -18.58 -39.56
CA TYR A 86 8.93 -19.04 -40.06
C TYR A 86 8.99 -20.56 -40.24
N SER A 87 8.41 -21.30 -39.29
CA SER A 87 8.36 -22.77 -39.32
C SER A 87 7.55 -23.28 -40.50
N MET A 88 6.42 -22.65 -40.82
CA MET A 88 5.62 -22.97 -42.02
C MET A 88 6.35 -22.74 -43.33
N CYS A 89 7.22 -21.70 -43.40
CA CYS A 89 8.04 -21.43 -44.59
C CYS A 89 9.04 -22.54 -44.88
N VAL A 90 9.60 -23.20 -43.84
CA VAL A 90 10.67 -24.22 -44.02
C VAL A 90 10.15 -25.66 -44.04
N THR A 91 9.02 -25.95 -43.37
CA THR A 91 8.49 -27.32 -43.32
C THR A 91 8.06 -27.85 -44.71
N LYS A 92 8.32 -29.15 -44.94
CA LYS A 92 7.88 -29.86 -46.14
C LYS A 92 6.55 -30.60 -45.95
N SER A 93 6.18 -30.84 -44.69
CA SER A 93 4.97 -31.59 -44.33
C SER A 93 3.73 -30.71 -44.44
N THR A 94 2.76 -31.14 -45.21
CA THR A 94 1.46 -30.45 -45.33
C THR A 94 0.64 -30.58 -44.05
N ASN A 95 0.73 -31.72 -43.36
CA ASN A 95 0.01 -31.95 -42.11
C ASN A 95 0.57 -31.04 -40.99
N ASP A 96 1.91 -30.89 -40.89
CA ASP A 96 2.52 -30.03 -39.91
C ASP A 96 2.14 -28.56 -40.16
N ARG A 97 2.07 -28.12 -41.43
CA ARG A 97 1.59 -26.77 -41.76
C ARG A 97 0.13 -26.54 -41.36
N ALA A 98 -0.74 -27.53 -41.61
CA ALA A 98 -2.14 -27.43 -41.18
C ALA A 98 -2.26 -27.31 -39.66
N SER A 99 -1.49 -28.08 -38.90
CA SER A 99 -1.44 -28.00 -37.45
C SER A 99 -0.91 -26.65 -36.98
N MET A 100 0.13 -26.08 -37.62
CA MET A 100 0.67 -24.75 -37.29
C MET A 100 -0.33 -23.61 -37.58
N LEU A 101 -1.13 -23.74 -38.65
CA LEU A 101 -2.21 -22.80 -38.97
C LEU A 101 -3.31 -22.84 -37.91
N GLU A 102 -3.73 -24.01 -37.49
CA GLU A 102 -4.73 -24.20 -36.43
C GLU A 102 -4.22 -23.59 -35.10
N GLN A 103 -2.98 -23.90 -34.73
CA GLN A 103 -2.34 -23.32 -33.53
C GLN A 103 -2.28 -21.79 -33.60
N SER A 104 -1.88 -21.23 -34.73
CA SER A 104 -1.81 -19.78 -34.91
C SER A 104 -3.19 -19.11 -34.85
N ALA A 105 -4.23 -19.76 -35.34
CA ALA A 105 -5.60 -19.25 -35.24
C ALA A 105 -6.08 -19.22 -33.78
N ALA A 106 -5.79 -20.28 -33.01
CA ALA A 106 -6.09 -20.31 -31.57
C ALA A 106 -5.31 -19.21 -30.80
N THR A 107 -4.02 -19.09 -31.06
CA THR A 107 -3.17 -18.05 -30.43
C THR A 107 -3.66 -16.64 -30.76
N LYS A 108 -4.13 -16.40 -31.99
CA LYS A 108 -4.72 -15.11 -32.41
C LYS A 108 -5.98 -14.77 -31.60
N GLU A 109 -6.87 -15.74 -31.38
CA GLU A 109 -8.07 -15.54 -30.57
C GLU A 109 -7.70 -15.23 -29.11
N GLU A 110 -6.69 -15.92 -28.56
CA GLU A 110 -6.21 -15.63 -27.19
C GLU A 110 -5.64 -14.21 -27.08
N ILE A 111 -4.83 -13.76 -28.05
CA ILE A 111 -4.30 -12.37 -28.05
C ILE A 111 -5.44 -11.36 -28.15
N ASN A 112 -6.46 -11.60 -29.00
CA ASN A 112 -7.62 -10.70 -29.10
C ASN A 112 -8.34 -10.58 -27.76
N GLY A 113 -8.55 -11.70 -27.05
CA GLY A 113 -9.13 -11.70 -25.71
C GLY A 113 -8.30 -10.93 -24.66
N LEU A 114 -6.98 -11.05 -24.72
CA LEU A 114 -6.07 -10.32 -23.84
C LEU A 114 -6.07 -8.81 -24.15
N LEU A 115 -6.12 -8.43 -25.43
CA LEU A 115 -6.20 -7.02 -25.82
C LEU A 115 -7.52 -6.39 -25.37
N GLU A 116 -8.64 -7.11 -25.48
CA GLU A 116 -9.94 -6.65 -24.98
C GLU A 116 -9.93 -6.46 -23.47
N GLN A 117 -9.36 -7.41 -22.71
CA GLN A 117 -9.20 -7.28 -21.28
C GLN A 117 -8.31 -6.09 -20.90
N LEU A 118 -7.21 -5.87 -21.63
CA LEU A 118 -6.30 -4.76 -21.42
C LEU A 118 -7.00 -3.41 -21.66
N ASP A 119 -7.83 -3.32 -22.70
CA ASP A 119 -8.63 -2.12 -23.00
C ASP A 119 -9.65 -1.83 -21.90
N GLN A 120 -10.34 -2.85 -21.38
CA GLN A 120 -11.28 -2.71 -20.26
C GLN A 120 -10.59 -2.24 -18.97
N MET A 121 -9.31 -2.55 -18.77
CA MET A 121 -8.52 -2.12 -17.62
C MET A 121 -7.84 -0.76 -17.82
N ALA A 122 -7.86 -0.19 -19.01
CA ALA A 122 -7.28 1.12 -19.31
C ALA A 122 -8.20 2.23 -18.76
N VAL A 123 -7.73 2.93 -17.71
CA VAL A 123 -8.51 3.95 -16.99
C VAL A 123 -8.20 5.35 -17.52
N THR A 124 -6.92 5.65 -17.74
CA THR A 124 -6.44 6.96 -18.19
C THR A 124 -6.46 7.08 -19.70
N GLU A 125 -6.54 8.29 -20.23
CA GLU A 125 -6.46 8.54 -21.68
C GLU A 125 -5.10 8.12 -22.26
N ASP A 126 -4.02 8.21 -21.50
CA ASP A 126 -2.70 7.75 -21.91
C ASP A 126 -2.66 6.21 -22.04
N GLU A 127 -3.22 5.49 -21.06
CA GLU A 127 -3.38 4.03 -21.13
C GLU A 127 -4.21 3.60 -22.34
N LYS A 128 -5.35 4.23 -22.58
CA LYS A 128 -6.19 3.93 -23.72
C LYS A 128 -5.48 4.16 -25.05
N SER A 129 -4.74 5.26 -25.17
CA SER A 129 -3.94 5.56 -26.35
C SER A 129 -2.88 4.48 -26.60
N ARG A 130 -2.21 4.00 -25.54
CA ARG A 130 -1.22 2.92 -25.65
C ARG A 130 -1.83 1.59 -26.05
N VAL A 131 -2.99 1.23 -25.48
CA VAL A 131 -3.71 0.02 -25.89
C VAL A 131 -4.15 0.10 -27.34
N GLN A 132 -4.63 1.26 -27.80
CA GLN A 132 -4.98 1.49 -29.21
C GLN A 132 -3.76 1.35 -30.13
N ASN A 133 -2.60 1.84 -29.73
CA ASN A 133 -1.35 1.68 -30.50
C ASN A 133 -0.96 0.21 -30.61
N ILE A 134 -0.96 -0.52 -29.48
CA ILE A 134 -0.67 -1.97 -29.48
C ILE A 134 -1.65 -2.71 -30.40
N THR A 135 -2.95 -2.42 -30.30
CA THR A 135 -3.97 -3.03 -31.15
C THR A 135 -3.72 -2.74 -32.63
N ALA A 136 -3.34 -1.50 -32.99
CA ALA A 136 -3.03 -1.13 -34.34
C ALA A 136 -1.76 -1.83 -34.87
N TYR A 137 -0.69 -1.93 -34.05
CA TYR A 137 0.52 -2.66 -34.43
C TYR A 137 0.27 -4.18 -34.51
N TYR A 138 -0.55 -4.73 -33.61
CA TYR A 138 -0.97 -6.12 -33.72
C TYR A 138 -1.77 -6.40 -34.98
N GLN A 139 -2.67 -5.52 -35.40
CA GLN A 139 -3.36 -5.62 -36.67
C GLN A 139 -2.36 -5.62 -37.84
N GLY A 140 -1.37 -4.71 -37.84
CA GLY A 140 -0.32 -4.72 -38.84
C GLY A 140 0.52 -6.01 -38.86
N PHE A 141 0.77 -6.60 -37.69
CA PHE A 141 1.42 -7.91 -37.59
C PHE A 141 0.54 -9.02 -38.17
N THR A 142 -0.75 -9.07 -37.85
CA THR A 142 -1.68 -10.08 -38.37
C THR A 142 -1.88 -9.96 -39.88
N ASP A 143 -1.87 -8.74 -40.44
CA ASP A 143 -1.97 -8.52 -41.89
C ASP A 143 -0.70 -9.06 -42.61
N ALA A 144 0.49 -8.80 -42.03
CA ALA A 144 1.73 -9.36 -42.55
C ALA A 144 1.76 -10.92 -42.42
N TYR A 145 1.27 -11.45 -41.31
CA TYR A 145 1.15 -12.87 -41.07
C TYR A 145 0.23 -13.54 -42.13
N GLN A 146 -0.91 -12.92 -42.43
CA GLN A 146 -1.85 -13.40 -43.45
C GLN A 146 -1.19 -13.50 -44.83
N LYS A 147 -0.36 -12.54 -45.24
CA LYS A 147 0.37 -12.60 -46.48
C LYS A 147 1.32 -13.81 -46.56
N VAL A 148 1.95 -14.13 -45.40
CA VAL A 148 2.81 -15.33 -45.30
C VAL A 148 1.98 -16.59 -45.51
N THR A 149 0.87 -16.74 -44.81
CA THR A 149 0.01 -17.93 -44.87
C THR A 149 -0.63 -18.10 -46.25
N ASP A 150 -1.14 -17.01 -46.84
CA ASP A 150 -1.69 -17.03 -48.20
C ASP A 150 -0.65 -17.49 -49.26
N SER A 151 0.59 -17.02 -49.12
CA SER A 151 1.70 -17.40 -50.00
C SER A 151 2.04 -18.89 -49.85
N ILE A 152 2.00 -19.41 -48.61
CA ILE A 152 2.21 -20.85 -48.33
C ILE A 152 1.10 -21.70 -48.93
N GLU A 153 -0.15 -21.32 -48.76
CA GLU A 153 -1.33 -22.04 -49.30
C GLU A 153 -1.31 -22.05 -50.81
N ASN A 154 -0.89 -20.96 -51.44
CA ASN A 154 -0.70 -20.88 -52.91
C ASN A 154 0.57 -21.58 -53.38
N GLY A 155 1.33 -22.26 -52.54
CA GLY A 155 2.54 -23.01 -52.90
C GLY A 155 3.78 -22.14 -53.18
N ASN A 156 3.70 -20.81 -52.96
CA ASN A 156 4.79 -19.86 -53.23
C ASN A 156 5.67 -19.64 -51.98
N LYS A 157 6.52 -20.62 -51.69
CA LYS A 157 7.40 -20.60 -50.52
C LYS A 157 8.41 -19.45 -50.53
N THR A 158 8.91 -19.08 -51.72
CA THR A 158 9.88 -17.99 -51.85
C THR A 158 9.25 -16.65 -51.44
N GLN A 159 8.04 -16.40 -51.89
CA GLN A 159 7.30 -15.21 -51.54
C GLN A 159 6.92 -15.20 -50.04
N ALA A 160 6.53 -16.36 -49.48
CA ALA A 160 6.28 -16.48 -48.05
C ALA A 160 7.52 -16.14 -47.22
N GLN A 161 8.70 -16.63 -47.62
CA GLN A 161 9.97 -16.25 -46.94
C GLN A 161 10.31 -14.78 -47.07
N GLU A 162 10.02 -14.15 -48.21
CA GLU A 162 10.21 -12.72 -48.40
C GLU A 162 9.29 -11.92 -47.46
N TYR A 163 8.01 -12.28 -47.37
CA TYR A 163 7.09 -11.64 -46.41
C TYR A 163 7.51 -11.84 -44.95
N CYS A 164 7.97 -13.04 -44.59
CA CYS A 164 8.52 -13.28 -43.24
C CYS A 164 9.68 -12.33 -42.92
N ASN A 165 10.65 -12.25 -43.83
CA ASN A 165 11.90 -11.53 -43.57
C ASN A 165 11.76 -9.99 -43.66
N LEU A 166 10.77 -9.50 -44.38
CA LEU A 166 10.62 -8.06 -44.60
C LEU A 166 9.42 -7.48 -43.83
N GLU A 167 8.22 -7.93 -44.15
CA GLU A 167 6.99 -7.33 -43.62
C GLU A 167 6.67 -7.84 -42.22
N LEU A 168 6.65 -9.15 -42.01
CA LEU A 168 6.35 -9.73 -40.70
C LEU A 168 7.39 -9.34 -39.65
N PHE A 169 8.67 -9.48 -39.97
CA PHE A 169 9.75 -9.07 -39.07
C PHE A 169 9.65 -7.61 -38.67
N LYS A 170 9.37 -6.71 -39.64
CA LYS A 170 9.21 -5.29 -39.34
C LYS A 170 7.99 -5.00 -38.47
N ALA A 171 6.87 -5.69 -38.73
CA ALA A 171 5.65 -5.54 -37.94
C ALA A 171 5.82 -6.10 -36.52
N ALA A 172 6.49 -7.26 -36.39
CA ALA A 172 6.82 -7.87 -35.11
C ALA A 172 7.70 -6.98 -34.25
N ASN A 173 8.75 -6.36 -34.81
CA ASN A 173 9.60 -5.43 -34.09
C ASN A 173 8.81 -4.22 -33.57
N LYS A 174 7.96 -3.62 -34.41
CA LYS A 174 7.14 -2.47 -33.99
C LYS A 174 6.20 -2.81 -32.83
N LEU A 175 5.55 -3.98 -32.90
CA LEU A 175 4.68 -4.46 -31.84
C LEU A 175 5.48 -4.75 -30.55
N SER A 176 6.66 -5.39 -30.70
CA SER A 176 7.55 -5.66 -29.57
C SER A 176 8.01 -4.38 -28.86
N ASP A 177 8.42 -3.37 -29.63
CA ASP A 177 8.88 -2.08 -29.10
C ASP A 177 7.75 -1.36 -28.35
N GLU A 178 6.52 -1.37 -28.89
CA GLU A 178 5.37 -0.73 -28.21
C GLU A 178 4.97 -1.47 -26.93
N LEU A 179 4.96 -2.83 -26.95
CA LEU A 179 4.71 -3.63 -25.76
C LEU A 179 5.77 -3.36 -24.68
N ALA A 180 7.04 -3.34 -25.06
CA ALA A 180 8.14 -3.02 -24.15
C ALA A 180 8.01 -1.61 -23.55
N SER A 181 7.67 -0.62 -24.37
CA SER A 181 7.44 0.76 -23.93
C SER A 181 6.27 0.86 -22.93
N TYR A 182 5.22 0.09 -23.14
CA TYR A 182 4.08 0.09 -22.23
C TYR A 182 4.39 -0.61 -20.90
N ILE A 183 5.16 -1.70 -20.93
CA ILE A 183 5.67 -2.37 -19.73
C ILE A 183 6.57 -1.41 -18.92
N GLU A 184 7.46 -0.67 -19.59
CA GLU A 184 8.31 0.32 -18.95
C GLU A 184 7.49 1.45 -18.30
N PHE A 185 6.43 1.91 -18.96
CA PHE A 185 5.49 2.89 -18.39
C PHE A 185 4.89 2.40 -17.07
N TYR A 186 4.42 1.15 -16.99
CA TYR A 186 3.90 0.60 -15.73
C TYR A 186 4.99 0.40 -14.68
N ASN A 187 6.17 -0.02 -15.06
CA ASN A 187 7.29 -0.16 -14.12
C ASN A 187 7.65 1.19 -13.49
N ALA A 188 7.68 2.27 -14.28
CA ALA A 188 7.92 3.62 -13.77
C ALA A 188 6.82 4.09 -12.79
N ASP A 189 5.57 3.73 -13.05
CA ASP A 189 4.45 4.02 -12.14
C ASP A 189 4.57 3.22 -10.82
N VAL A 190 4.94 1.94 -10.90
CA VAL A 190 5.23 1.10 -9.71
C VAL A 190 6.35 1.72 -8.88
N ASP A 191 7.46 2.12 -9.52
CA ASP A 191 8.59 2.75 -8.82
C ASP A 191 8.16 4.05 -8.12
N ARG A 192 7.29 4.85 -8.75
CA ARG A 192 6.72 6.07 -8.15
C ARG A 192 5.86 5.75 -6.92
N VAL A 193 5.01 4.73 -7.01
CA VAL A 193 4.16 4.29 -5.88
C VAL A 193 5.01 3.76 -4.74
N VAL A 194 6.04 2.96 -5.03
CA VAL A 194 7.00 2.44 -4.04
C VAL A 194 7.78 3.58 -3.37
N ALA A 195 8.27 4.56 -4.14
CA ALA A 195 8.97 5.72 -3.59
C ALA A 195 8.08 6.57 -2.66
N ASN A 196 6.83 6.79 -3.05
CA ASN A 196 5.83 7.46 -2.20
C ASN A 196 5.56 6.67 -0.91
N GLN A 197 5.45 5.34 -1.00
CA GLN A 197 5.25 4.46 0.15
C GLN A 197 6.43 4.51 1.13
N SER A 198 7.67 4.53 0.63
CA SER A 198 8.88 4.73 1.44
C SER A 198 8.83 6.05 2.22
N THR A 199 8.45 7.13 1.55
CA THR A 199 8.31 8.46 2.18
C THR A 199 7.25 8.47 3.29
N VAL A 200 6.12 7.80 3.08
CA VAL A 200 5.05 7.66 4.09
C VAL A 200 5.54 6.83 5.28
N TYR A 201 6.26 5.74 5.02
CA TYR A 201 6.87 4.90 6.05
C TYR A 201 7.89 5.68 6.90
N ASP A 202 8.81 6.39 6.27
CA ASP A 202 9.84 7.17 6.97
C ASP A 202 9.23 8.28 7.82
N SER A 203 8.27 9.03 7.27
CA SER A 203 7.53 10.05 8.00
C SER A 203 6.76 9.47 9.19
N GLY A 204 6.15 8.30 9.02
CA GLY A 204 5.45 7.58 10.09
C GLY A 204 6.41 7.09 11.18
N ASN A 205 7.59 6.64 10.81
CA ASN A 205 8.62 6.18 11.74
C ASN A 205 9.17 7.33 12.59
N TYR A 206 9.47 8.49 12.00
CA TYR A 206 9.85 9.69 12.72
C TYR A 206 8.76 10.17 13.68
N ALA A 207 7.50 10.18 13.25
CA ALA A 207 6.36 10.52 14.12
C ALA A 207 6.26 9.57 15.32
N ASN A 208 6.43 8.26 15.11
CA ASN A 208 6.44 7.28 16.19
C ASN A 208 7.60 7.48 17.18
N LEU A 209 8.81 7.81 16.72
CA LEU A 209 9.95 8.10 17.57
C LEU A 209 9.68 9.31 18.46
N ILE A 210 9.09 10.38 17.93
CA ILE A 210 8.68 11.56 18.69
C ILE A 210 7.66 11.18 19.76
N VAL A 211 6.65 10.39 19.39
CA VAL A 211 5.61 9.92 20.33
C VAL A 211 6.22 9.09 21.47
N ILE A 212 7.12 8.16 21.15
CA ILE A 212 7.84 7.36 22.17
C ILE A 212 8.62 8.28 23.11
N GLY A 213 9.33 9.27 22.58
CA GLY A 213 10.04 10.27 23.39
C GLY A 213 9.11 11.02 24.34
N LEU A 214 7.96 11.47 23.87
CA LEU A 214 6.94 12.15 24.69
C LEU A 214 6.35 11.24 25.78
N ILE A 215 6.12 9.97 25.48
CA ILE A 215 5.67 8.98 26.47
C ILE A 215 6.72 8.80 27.57
N VAL A 216 7.99 8.64 27.23
CA VAL A 216 9.08 8.48 28.20
C VAL A 216 9.19 9.72 29.11
N VAL A 217 9.17 10.93 28.54
CA VAL A 217 9.21 12.18 29.32
C VAL A 217 8.01 12.28 30.25
N SER A 218 6.81 11.94 29.76
CA SER A 218 5.58 11.98 30.56
C SER A 218 5.59 10.96 31.71
N LEU A 219 6.14 9.76 31.49
CA LEU A 219 6.33 8.74 32.54
C LEU A 219 7.31 9.20 33.61
N ILE A 220 8.45 9.80 33.24
CA ILE A 220 9.42 10.33 34.17
C ILE A 220 8.79 11.44 35.01
N ALA A 221 8.06 12.38 34.38
CA ALA A 221 7.35 13.45 35.06
C ALA A 221 6.30 12.93 36.06
N SER A 222 5.53 11.90 35.64
CA SER A 222 4.53 11.23 36.47
C SER A 222 5.17 10.55 37.69
N LEU A 223 6.25 9.82 37.50
CA LEU A 223 7.02 9.20 38.60
C LEU A 223 7.58 10.24 39.55
N TYR A 224 8.17 11.34 39.06
CA TYR A 224 8.68 12.43 39.89
C TYR A 224 7.56 13.05 40.76
N ILE A 225 6.42 13.37 40.14
CA ILE A 225 5.28 13.93 40.87
C ILE A 225 4.78 12.95 41.93
N THR A 226 4.64 11.67 41.60
CA THR A 226 4.16 10.63 42.51
C THR A 226 5.11 10.49 43.73
N ILE A 227 6.41 10.37 43.48
CA ILE A 227 7.40 10.18 44.56
C ILE A 227 7.47 11.41 45.46
N PHE A 228 7.63 12.61 44.86
CA PHE A 228 7.91 13.81 45.62
C PHE A 228 6.66 14.49 46.21
N LYS A 229 5.53 14.38 45.51
CA LYS A 229 4.29 15.09 45.94
C LYS A 229 3.27 14.18 46.65
N VAL A 230 3.41 12.85 46.54
CA VAL A 230 2.49 11.91 47.16
C VAL A 230 3.19 11.00 48.17
N VAL A 231 4.21 10.26 47.77
CA VAL A 231 4.83 9.24 48.62
C VAL A 231 5.61 9.86 49.76
N ARG A 232 6.44 10.87 49.53
CA ARG A 232 7.24 11.55 50.60
C ARG A 232 6.38 12.18 51.68
N PRO A 233 5.35 13.00 51.40
CA PRO A 233 4.46 13.55 52.43
C PRO A 233 3.74 12.46 53.24
N ILE A 234 3.20 11.43 52.60
CA ILE A 234 2.53 10.33 53.27
C ILE A 234 3.48 9.60 54.22
N ARG A 235 4.72 9.34 53.81
CA ARG A 235 5.73 8.69 54.64
C ARG A 235 6.12 9.56 55.83
N LYS A 236 6.16 10.89 55.68
CA LYS A 236 6.42 11.85 56.77
C LYS A 236 5.29 11.82 57.80
N THR A 237 4.04 11.95 57.33
CA THR A 237 2.87 11.91 58.20
C THR A 237 2.71 10.58 58.93
N SER A 238 3.00 9.44 58.25
CA SER A 238 3.00 8.10 58.87
C SER A 238 4.07 7.97 59.99
N LYS A 239 5.24 8.57 59.82
CA LYS A 239 6.28 8.59 60.86
C LYS A 239 5.85 9.43 62.06
N GLU A 240 5.29 10.61 61.82
CA GLU A 240 4.78 11.50 62.89
C GLU A 240 3.66 10.84 63.68
N LEU A 241 2.72 10.14 63.00
CA LEU A 241 1.67 9.35 63.64
C LEU A 241 2.22 8.22 64.52
N LYS A 242 3.26 7.51 64.05
CA LYS A 242 3.89 6.42 64.84
C LYS A 242 4.55 6.97 66.12
N VAL A 243 5.14 8.17 66.07
CA VAL A 243 5.74 8.82 67.27
C VAL A 243 4.62 9.17 68.27
N ILE A 244 3.55 9.83 67.80
CA ILE A 244 2.42 10.20 68.65
C ILE A 244 1.74 8.96 69.30
N VAL A 245 1.56 7.89 68.58
CA VAL A 245 1.00 6.63 69.14
C VAL A 245 1.92 6.00 70.16
N LYS A 246 3.23 6.09 69.98
CA LYS A 246 4.22 5.58 70.94
C LYS A 246 4.22 6.42 72.23
N ASP A 247 4.11 7.75 72.11
CA ASP A 247 4.06 8.67 73.25
C ASP A 247 2.73 8.55 74.04
N MET A 248 1.66 8.07 73.42
CA MET A 248 0.38 7.78 74.12
C MET A 248 0.35 6.42 74.81
N GLN A 249 1.27 5.52 74.53
CA GLN A 249 1.39 4.19 75.14
C GLN A 249 2.43 4.11 76.27
N SER A 250 3.22 5.16 76.48
CA SER A 250 4.17 5.29 77.57
C SER A 250 3.55 6.13 78.71
#